data_0964b321051f21dd46eebafbdd7c2557
#
_entry.id   0964b321051f21dd46eebafbdd7c2557
#
_cell.length_a   1.000
_cell.length_b   1.000
_cell.length_c   1.000
_cell.angle_alpha   90.00
_cell.angle_beta   90.00
_cell.angle_gamma   90.00
#
_symmetry.space_group_name_H-M   'P 1'
#
loop_
_entity.id
_entity.type
_entity.pdbx_description
1 polymer ?
#
loop_
_entity_poly.entity_id
_entity_poly.type
_entity_poly.pdbx_seq_one_letter_code
_entity_poly.pdbx_strand_id
1 'polypeptide(L)'
;IFHTGDFKIDYTPVDGEVIDLQRISEIGKRRVLLLMADSTNATREGFTISETIIGQNLTRLFRNAKGRVIVATFSSNVHRVQQVINSSITYGRKVAFSGRSMEKISQIAMDLGYLKVPKNTIIKLDDIHKYPDNKVTIITTGSQGEPMSALSRIASGNHKKIALKEKDYIIISASPIPGNTKLITKLIDVLISKGAEVIYDAMEEVHVSGHPCREELKLIHCLIK
;
A
#
# COMPACT_ATOMS: atom_id res chain seq x y z
N ILE A 1 1.56 30.99 11.81
CA ILE A 1 1.01 29.63 11.95
C ILE A 1 1.79 28.70 11.03
N PHE A 2 2.21 27.56 11.55
CA PHE A 2 2.79 26.48 10.77
C PHE A 2 1.86 25.26 10.87
N HIS A 3 1.40 24.74 9.72
CA HIS A 3 0.58 23.55 9.63
C HIS A 3 1.34 22.50 8.83
N THR A 4 1.58 21.33 9.42
CA THR A 4 2.40 20.28 8.79
C THR A 4 1.66 19.58 7.64
N GLY A 5 0.33 19.52 7.68
CA GLY A 5 -0.39 18.47 6.96
C GLY A 5 0.02 17.08 7.50
N ASP A 6 -0.41 16.03 6.81
CA ASP A 6 0.10 14.68 7.05
C ASP A 6 1.54 14.61 6.53
N PHE A 7 2.45 14.05 7.31
CA PHE A 7 3.86 13.95 6.92
C PHE A 7 4.55 12.75 7.54
N LYS A 8 5.68 12.39 7.02
CA LYS A 8 6.70 11.54 7.66
C LYS A 8 8.09 12.01 7.24
N ILE A 9 9.09 11.66 8.01
CA ILE A 9 10.48 11.93 7.68
C ILE A 9 11.09 10.66 7.10
N ASP A 10 11.13 10.57 5.78
CA ASP A 10 11.72 9.46 5.06
C ASP A 10 12.99 9.94 4.33
N TYR A 11 14.15 9.44 4.76
CA TYR A 11 15.45 9.80 4.16
C TYR A 11 15.76 9.01 2.88
N THR A 12 14.96 8.01 2.57
CA THR A 12 15.10 7.16 1.36
C THR A 12 13.74 6.97 0.70
N PRO A 13 13.06 8.08 0.32
CA PRO A 13 11.73 8.00 -0.30
C PRO A 13 11.79 7.21 -1.61
N VAL A 14 10.68 6.57 -1.97
CA VAL A 14 10.56 5.81 -3.23
C VAL A 14 10.59 6.74 -4.44
N ASP A 15 10.05 7.93 -4.28
CA ASP A 15 9.98 8.97 -5.30
C ASP A 15 9.93 10.35 -4.63
N GLY A 16 10.38 11.37 -5.35
CA GLY A 16 10.40 12.74 -4.85
C GLY A 16 11.63 13.08 -4.00
N GLU A 17 11.55 14.21 -3.35
CA GLU A 17 12.63 14.75 -2.52
C GLU A 17 12.42 14.42 -1.05
N VAL A 18 13.51 14.42 -0.29
CA VAL A 18 13.46 14.34 1.18
C VAL A 18 12.82 15.60 1.72
N ILE A 19 12.07 15.48 2.82
CA ILE A 19 11.45 16.62 3.49
C ILE A 19 12.50 17.72 3.77
N ASP A 20 12.18 18.97 3.41
CA ASP A 20 13.08 20.13 3.58
C ASP A 20 13.11 20.60 5.04
N LEU A 21 13.86 19.88 5.87
CA LEU A 21 14.05 20.23 7.27
C LEU A 21 14.77 21.57 7.46
N GLN A 22 15.64 21.96 6.50
CA GLN A 22 16.30 23.26 6.53
C GLN A 22 15.28 24.39 6.42
N ARG A 23 14.36 24.28 5.47
CA ARG A 23 13.29 25.27 5.29
C ARG A 23 12.38 25.36 6.50
N ILE A 24 12.06 24.22 7.12
CA ILE A 24 11.27 24.18 8.36
C ILE A 24 12.01 24.94 9.49
N SER A 25 13.30 24.70 9.65
CA SER A 25 14.12 25.42 10.65
C SER A 25 14.19 26.93 10.39
N GLU A 26 14.32 27.36 9.11
CA GLU A 26 14.29 28.77 8.76
C GLU A 26 12.94 29.43 9.09
N ILE A 27 11.83 28.72 8.91
CA ILE A 27 10.50 29.19 9.31
C ILE A 27 10.41 29.33 10.83
N GLY A 28 10.96 28.37 11.59
CA GLY A 28 11.02 28.43 13.05
C GLY A 28 11.71 29.70 13.55
N LYS A 29 12.83 30.10 12.95
CA LYS A 29 13.54 31.36 13.28
C LYS A 29 12.67 32.63 13.15
N ARG A 30 11.56 32.57 12.43
CA ARG A 30 10.60 33.67 12.31
C ARG A 30 9.61 33.77 13.47
N ARG A 31 9.78 32.99 14.53
CA ARG A 31 8.91 32.92 15.69
C ARG A 31 7.48 32.50 15.33
N VAL A 32 7.28 31.20 15.14
CA VAL A 32 5.97 30.63 14.85
C VAL A 32 5.07 30.70 16.09
N LEU A 33 3.96 31.42 15.98
CA LEU A 33 3.00 31.59 17.07
C LEU A 33 2.20 30.32 17.37
N LEU A 34 1.90 29.52 16.35
CA LEU A 34 1.07 28.32 16.47
C LEU A 34 1.58 27.23 15.54
N LEU A 35 1.86 26.07 16.09
CA LEU A 35 2.13 24.83 15.37
C LEU A 35 0.89 23.95 15.39
N MET A 36 0.39 23.56 14.22
CA MET A 36 -0.65 22.58 14.01
C MET A 36 -0.01 21.35 13.34
N ALA A 37 0.26 20.32 14.13
CA ALA A 37 0.99 19.15 13.67
C ALA A 37 0.09 17.91 13.57
N ASP A 38 0.36 17.08 12.54
CA ASP A 38 -0.15 15.71 12.50
C ASP A 38 0.29 14.98 13.79
N SER A 39 -0.65 14.37 14.47
CA SER A 39 -0.40 13.66 15.72
C SER A 39 -0.94 12.23 15.73
N THR A 40 -1.28 11.70 14.56
CA THR A 40 -1.92 10.40 14.36
C THR A 40 -1.16 9.27 15.06
N ASN A 41 0.18 9.25 14.95
CA ASN A 41 1.03 8.25 15.59
C ASN A 41 1.90 8.81 16.75
N ALA A 42 1.48 9.88 17.40
CA ALA A 42 2.25 10.53 18.46
C ALA A 42 2.65 9.61 19.64
N THR A 43 1.86 8.56 19.89
CA THR A 43 2.12 7.56 20.92
C THR A 43 3.08 6.45 20.47
N ARG A 44 3.36 6.30 19.18
CA ARG A 44 4.29 5.31 18.65
C ARG A 44 5.72 5.80 18.83
N GLU A 45 6.55 4.94 19.40
CA GLU A 45 7.97 5.24 19.62
C GLU A 45 8.78 5.19 18.32
N GLY A 46 9.91 5.91 18.30
CA GLY A 46 10.85 5.89 17.20
C GLY A 46 10.42 6.73 16.00
N PHE A 47 10.89 6.31 14.84
CA PHE A 47 10.66 6.91 13.53
C PHE A 47 9.83 6.01 12.65
N THR A 48 9.09 6.59 11.72
CA THR A 48 8.36 5.84 10.68
C THR A 48 9.38 5.22 9.72
N ILE A 49 9.22 3.93 9.42
CA ILE A 49 10.10 3.23 8.47
C ILE A 49 9.92 3.75 7.04
N SER A 50 10.95 3.59 6.20
CA SER A 50 10.89 4.01 4.80
C SER A 50 9.97 3.13 3.95
N GLU A 51 9.27 3.74 3.00
CA GLU A 51 8.52 3.02 1.95
C GLU A 51 9.42 2.10 1.12
N THR A 52 10.70 2.40 0.97
CA THR A 52 11.66 1.57 0.23
C THR A 52 11.79 0.17 0.84
N ILE A 53 11.74 0.03 2.17
CA ILE A 53 11.76 -1.26 2.87
C ILE A 53 10.57 -2.12 2.47
N ILE A 54 9.39 -1.52 2.35
CA ILE A 54 8.19 -2.24 1.92
C ILE A 54 8.33 -2.80 0.50
N GLY A 55 8.92 -2.03 -0.41
CA GLY A 55 9.22 -2.51 -1.77
C GLY A 55 10.13 -3.74 -1.78
N GLN A 56 11.16 -3.76 -0.92
CA GLN A 56 12.04 -4.92 -0.76
C GLN A 56 11.30 -6.13 -0.20
N ASN A 57 10.49 -5.93 0.85
CA ASN A 57 9.67 -6.99 1.43
C ASN A 57 8.65 -7.56 0.44
N LEU A 58 7.95 -6.71 -0.31
CA LEU A 58 7.06 -7.15 -1.39
C LEU A 58 7.82 -8.02 -2.40
N THR A 59 8.98 -7.57 -2.85
CA THR A 59 9.80 -8.34 -3.81
C THR A 59 10.18 -9.72 -3.24
N ARG A 60 10.55 -9.80 -1.95
CA ARG A 60 10.83 -11.06 -1.26
C ARG A 60 9.61 -11.99 -1.21
N LEU A 61 8.42 -11.44 -0.89
CA LEU A 61 7.16 -12.19 -0.85
C LEU A 61 6.78 -12.74 -2.22
N PHE A 62 6.94 -11.94 -3.28
CA PHE A 62 6.66 -12.37 -4.65
C PHE A 62 7.51 -13.56 -5.09
N ARG A 63 8.75 -13.67 -4.60
CA ARG A 63 9.63 -14.83 -4.89
C ARG A 63 9.04 -16.13 -4.38
N ASN A 64 8.35 -16.10 -3.25
CA ASN A 64 7.81 -17.29 -2.60
C ASN A 64 6.45 -17.71 -3.17
N ALA A 65 5.75 -16.82 -3.87
CA ALA A 65 4.40 -17.06 -4.36
C ALA A 65 4.35 -18.07 -5.52
N LYS A 66 3.75 -19.24 -5.27
CA LYS A 66 3.62 -20.33 -6.26
C LYS A 66 2.39 -20.19 -7.15
N GLY A 67 1.35 -19.51 -6.69
CA GLY A 67 0.11 -19.22 -7.40
C GLY A 67 0.02 -17.77 -7.89
N ARG A 68 -1.23 -17.30 -8.07
CA ARG A 68 -1.49 -15.87 -8.34
C ARG A 68 -1.14 -15.05 -7.10
N VAL A 69 -0.61 -13.85 -7.32
CA VAL A 69 -0.44 -12.86 -6.25
C VAL A 69 -1.62 -11.90 -6.32
N ILE A 70 -2.31 -11.70 -5.20
CA ILE A 70 -3.41 -10.74 -5.07
C ILE A 70 -3.02 -9.73 -3.99
N VAL A 71 -2.77 -8.48 -4.38
CA VAL A 71 -2.36 -7.43 -3.43
C VAL A 71 -3.52 -6.47 -3.21
N ALA A 72 -4.00 -6.40 -1.98
CA ALA A 72 -5.00 -5.43 -1.56
C ALA A 72 -4.34 -4.21 -0.93
N THR A 73 -4.60 -3.04 -1.48
CA THR A 73 -4.07 -1.75 -0.98
C THR A 73 -5.05 -0.62 -1.27
N PHE A 74 -4.79 0.56 -0.70
CA PHE A 74 -5.52 1.77 -1.03
C PHE A 74 -5.23 2.19 -2.48
N SER A 75 -6.28 2.49 -3.24
CA SER A 75 -6.12 2.95 -4.63
C SER A 75 -5.37 4.29 -4.75
N SER A 76 -5.42 5.12 -3.71
CA SER A 76 -4.69 6.39 -3.63
C SER A 76 -3.19 6.23 -3.35
N ASN A 77 -2.74 5.06 -2.89
CA ASN A 77 -1.33 4.81 -2.64
C ASN A 77 -0.61 4.38 -3.93
N VAL A 78 -0.37 5.38 -4.81
CA VAL A 78 0.25 5.17 -6.13
C VAL A 78 1.66 4.58 -5.99
N HIS A 79 2.42 4.97 -4.97
CA HIS A 79 3.77 4.42 -4.72
C HIS A 79 3.72 2.92 -4.43
N ARG A 80 2.75 2.46 -3.61
CA ARG A 80 2.55 1.04 -3.33
C ARG A 80 2.15 0.27 -4.58
N VAL A 81 1.26 0.84 -5.41
CA VAL A 81 0.88 0.26 -6.70
C VAL A 81 2.12 0.11 -7.59
N GLN A 82 2.99 1.13 -7.65
CA GLN A 82 4.25 1.05 -8.42
C GLN A 82 5.19 -0.04 -7.88
N GLN A 83 5.32 -0.17 -6.57
CA GLN A 83 6.16 -1.21 -5.95
C GLN A 83 5.66 -2.63 -6.30
N VAL A 84 4.33 -2.84 -6.28
CA VAL A 84 3.72 -4.10 -6.68
C VAL A 84 3.95 -4.39 -8.16
N ILE A 85 3.83 -3.37 -9.02
CA ILE A 85 4.13 -3.50 -10.46
C ILE A 85 5.61 -3.87 -10.66
N ASN A 86 6.53 -3.18 -9.99
CA ASN A 86 7.96 -3.45 -10.08
C ASN A 86 8.30 -4.89 -9.65
N SER A 87 7.74 -5.35 -8.53
CA SER A 87 7.89 -6.74 -8.07
C SER A 87 7.32 -7.73 -9.08
N SER A 88 6.17 -7.40 -9.69
CA SER A 88 5.57 -8.24 -10.73
C SER A 88 6.46 -8.36 -11.96
N ILE A 89 7.07 -7.27 -12.42
CA ILE A 89 8.00 -7.24 -13.54
C ILE A 89 9.22 -8.10 -13.24
N THR A 90 9.81 -7.96 -12.05
CA THR A 90 10.98 -8.72 -11.61
C THR A 90 10.74 -10.24 -11.72
N TYR A 91 9.53 -10.72 -11.45
CA TYR A 91 9.18 -12.14 -11.54
C TYR A 91 8.44 -12.52 -12.83
N GLY A 92 8.41 -11.62 -13.81
CA GLY A 92 7.79 -11.87 -15.13
C GLY A 92 6.30 -12.13 -15.03
N ARG A 93 5.59 -11.44 -14.11
CA ARG A 93 4.15 -11.54 -13.92
C ARG A 93 3.42 -10.43 -14.69
N LYS A 94 2.25 -10.75 -15.21
CA LYS A 94 1.29 -9.79 -15.77
C LYS A 94 0.45 -9.20 -14.63
N VAL A 95 0.09 -7.95 -14.75
CA VAL A 95 -0.66 -7.23 -13.73
C VAL A 95 -2.06 -6.89 -14.23
N ALA A 96 -3.08 -7.18 -13.43
CA ALA A 96 -4.45 -6.76 -13.67
C ALA A 96 -4.96 -5.95 -12.47
N PHE A 97 -5.77 -4.94 -12.72
CA PHE A 97 -6.44 -4.17 -11.68
C PHE A 97 -7.86 -4.69 -11.44
N SER A 98 -8.29 -4.68 -10.18
CA SER A 98 -9.63 -5.08 -9.77
C SER A 98 -10.22 -4.09 -8.78
N GLY A 99 -11.39 -3.55 -9.11
CA GLY A 99 -12.08 -2.53 -8.34
C GLY A 99 -12.09 -1.19 -9.05
N ARG A 100 -13.28 -0.57 -9.12
CA ARG A 100 -13.52 0.67 -9.91
C ARG A 100 -12.55 1.81 -9.57
N SER A 101 -12.30 2.05 -8.28
CA SER A 101 -11.37 3.09 -7.86
C SER A 101 -9.92 2.73 -8.20
N MET A 102 -9.53 1.47 -8.03
CA MET A 102 -8.18 1.00 -8.39
C MET A 102 -7.93 1.18 -9.90
N GLU A 103 -8.84 0.71 -10.75
CA GLU A 103 -8.72 0.86 -12.20
C GLU A 103 -8.65 2.33 -12.63
N LYS A 104 -9.56 3.18 -12.10
CA LYS A 104 -9.63 4.60 -12.46
C LYS A 104 -8.38 5.37 -12.02
N ILE A 105 -7.95 5.21 -10.76
CA ILE A 105 -6.81 5.97 -10.22
C ILE A 105 -5.51 5.49 -10.88
N SER A 106 -5.34 4.17 -11.06
CA SER A 106 -4.15 3.65 -11.75
C SER A 106 -4.07 4.14 -13.21
N GLN A 107 -5.19 4.23 -13.92
CA GLN A 107 -5.22 4.78 -15.28
C GLN A 107 -4.79 6.25 -15.28
N ILE A 108 -5.37 7.08 -14.43
CA ILE A 108 -4.99 8.50 -14.29
C ILE A 108 -3.50 8.63 -13.93
N ALA A 109 -3.02 7.82 -13.01
CA ALA A 109 -1.62 7.86 -12.59
C ALA A 109 -0.65 7.44 -13.72
N MET A 110 -1.05 6.51 -14.58
CA MET A 110 -0.29 6.17 -15.80
C MET A 110 -0.32 7.32 -16.81
N ASP A 111 -1.47 7.92 -17.06
CA ASP A 111 -1.63 9.01 -18.02
C ASP A 111 -0.83 10.26 -17.60
N LEU A 112 -0.72 10.52 -16.30
CA LEU A 112 0.07 11.60 -15.72
C LEU A 112 1.57 11.26 -15.54
N GLY A 113 1.99 10.01 -15.81
CA GLY A 113 3.37 9.56 -15.69
C GLY A 113 3.82 9.25 -14.25
N TYR A 114 2.91 9.21 -13.27
CA TYR A 114 3.22 8.79 -11.90
C TYR A 114 3.41 7.27 -11.77
N LEU A 115 2.72 6.48 -12.61
CA LEU A 115 2.96 5.05 -12.72
C LEU A 115 3.76 4.76 -14.00
N LYS A 116 4.96 4.20 -13.82
CA LYS A 116 5.86 3.80 -14.89
C LYS A 116 5.66 2.32 -15.17
N VAL A 117 5.03 2.01 -16.30
CA VAL A 117 4.66 0.63 -16.63
C VAL A 117 5.19 0.26 -18.01
N PRO A 118 6.07 -0.74 -18.13
CA PRO A 118 6.52 -1.23 -19.43
C PRO A 118 5.35 -1.76 -20.28
N LYS A 119 5.47 -1.65 -21.60
CA LYS A 119 4.48 -2.19 -22.53
C LYS A 119 4.20 -3.67 -22.23
N ASN A 120 2.96 -4.08 -22.40
CA ASN A 120 2.50 -5.46 -22.19
C ASN A 120 2.59 -5.99 -20.74
N THR A 121 2.82 -5.14 -19.73
CA THR A 121 2.78 -5.54 -18.31
C THR A 121 1.36 -5.59 -17.79
N ILE A 122 0.54 -4.58 -18.09
CA ILE A 122 -0.87 -4.53 -17.69
C ILE A 122 -1.71 -5.33 -18.68
N ILE A 123 -2.59 -6.16 -18.14
CA ILE A 123 -3.58 -6.94 -18.89
C ILE A 123 -4.99 -6.62 -18.39
N LYS A 124 -5.98 -6.86 -19.24
CA LYS A 124 -7.38 -6.76 -18.82
C LYS A 124 -7.70 -7.88 -17.81
N LEU A 125 -8.55 -7.59 -16.86
CA LEU A 125 -8.98 -8.58 -15.87
C LEU A 125 -9.63 -9.81 -16.51
N ASP A 126 -10.29 -9.65 -17.64
CA ASP A 126 -10.89 -10.74 -18.42
C ASP A 126 -9.86 -11.68 -19.06
N ASP A 127 -8.62 -11.22 -19.22
CA ASP A 127 -7.56 -11.95 -19.89
C ASP A 127 -6.64 -12.72 -18.92
N ILE A 128 -6.86 -12.64 -17.59
CA ILE A 128 -6.00 -13.30 -16.60
C ILE A 128 -5.92 -14.82 -16.81
N HIS A 129 -7.00 -15.44 -17.31
CA HIS A 129 -7.08 -16.88 -17.57
C HIS A 129 -6.17 -17.35 -18.71
N LYS A 130 -5.67 -16.42 -19.55
CA LYS A 130 -4.74 -16.71 -20.66
C LYS A 130 -3.30 -16.94 -20.18
N TYR A 131 -3.04 -16.67 -18.90
CA TYR A 131 -1.70 -16.76 -18.30
C TYR A 131 -1.67 -17.81 -17.19
N PRO A 132 -0.54 -18.53 -17.00
CA PRO A 132 -0.41 -19.43 -15.86
C PRO A 132 -0.50 -18.66 -14.54
N ASP A 133 -1.07 -19.26 -13.50
CA ASP A 133 -1.35 -18.61 -12.23
C ASP A 133 -0.10 -17.95 -11.61
N ASN A 134 1.06 -18.61 -11.67
CA ASN A 134 2.33 -18.06 -11.19
C ASN A 134 2.87 -16.88 -12.04
N LYS A 135 2.17 -16.47 -13.08
CA LYS A 135 2.48 -15.31 -13.93
C LYS A 135 1.42 -14.22 -13.86
N VAL A 136 0.53 -14.28 -12.88
CA VAL A 136 -0.52 -13.28 -12.69
C VAL A 136 -0.37 -12.58 -11.34
N THR A 137 -0.48 -11.26 -11.36
CA THR A 137 -0.66 -10.41 -10.19
C THR A 137 -1.96 -9.62 -10.35
N ILE A 138 -2.76 -9.55 -9.30
CA ILE A 138 -4.00 -8.77 -9.25
C ILE A 138 -3.84 -7.71 -8.17
N ILE A 139 -3.95 -6.44 -8.52
CA ILE A 139 -3.96 -5.33 -7.56
C ILE A 139 -5.41 -4.93 -7.32
N THR A 140 -5.85 -4.96 -6.07
CA THR A 140 -7.26 -4.82 -5.73
C THR A 140 -7.51 -3.87 -4.58
N THR A 141 -8.76 -3.42 -4.45
CA THR A 141 -9.26 -2.70 -3.27
C THR A 141 -9.78 -3.69 -2.22
N GLY A 142 -10.00 -3.20 -1.00
CA GLY A 142 -10.60 -3.99 0.08
C GLY A 142 -9.62 -4.37 1.19
N SER A 143 -8.54 -3.62 1.32
CA SER A 143 -7.54 -3.79 2.38
C SER A 143 -8.09 -3.53 3.80
N GLN A 144 -9.27 -2.92 3.93
CA GLN A 144 -9.95 -2.65 5.19
C GLN A 144 -11.11 -3.62 5.48
N GLY A 145 -11.31 -4.65 4.65
CA GLY A 145 -12.37 -5.62 4.84
C GLY A 145 -13.77 -5.11 4.51
N GLU A 146 -13.88 -4.00 3.75
CA GLU A 146 -15.17 -3.40 3.39
C GLU A 146 -16.04 -4.40 2.60
N PRO A 147 -17.29 -4.64 2.99
CA PRO A 147 -18.11 -5.73 2.45
C PRO A 147 -18.31 -5.69 0.92
N MET A 148 -18.35 -4.48 0.35
CA MET A 148 -18.57 -4.29 -1.09
C MET A 148 -17.27 -4.13 -1.90
N SER A 149 -16.12 -4.25 -1.25
CA SER A 149 -14.81 -4.15 -1.89
C SER A 149 -14.54 -5.33 -2.85
N ALA A 150 -13.57 -5.15 -3.73
CA ALA A 150 -13.25 -6.21 -4.69
C ALA A 150 -12.70 -7.46 -3.97
N LEU A 151 -11.79 -7.30 -2.98
CA LEU A 151 -11.26 -8.45 -2.22
C LEU A 151 -12.35 -9.18 -1.44
N SER A 152 -13.26 -8.47 -0.76
CA SER A 152 -14.36 -9.08 -0.01
C SER A 152 -15.30 -9.87 -0.93
N ARG A 153 -15.55 -9.37 -2.15
CA ARG A 153 -16.33 -10.10 -3.15
C ARG A 153 -15.58 -11.34 -3.70
N ILE A 154 -14.26 -11.26 -3.85
CA ILE A 154 -13.44 -12.43 -4.21
C ILE A 154 -13.53 -13.48 -3.10
N ALA A 155 -13.35 -13.07 -1.85
CA ALA A 155 -13.43 -13.95 -0.69
C ALA A 155 -14.80 -14.64 -0.54
N SER A 156 -15.89 -13.90 -0.74
CA SER A 156 -17.26 -14.44 -0.66
C SER A 156 -17.69 -15.25 -1.90
N GLY A 157 -16.92 -15.24 -3.00
CA GLY A 157 -17.31 -15.86 -4.26
C GLY A 157 -18.25 -15.04 -5.13
N ASN A 158 -18.50 -13.78 -4.77
CA ASN A 158 -19.42 -12.87 -5.47
C ASN A 158 -18.74 -11.96 -6.49
N HIS A 159 -17.44 -12.15 -6.75
CA HIS A 159 -16.73 -11.37 -7.75
C HIS A 159 -16.96 -11.95 -9.15
N LYS A 160 -17.47 -11.13 -10.08
CA LYS A 160 -17.92 -11.60 -11.41
C LYS A 160 -16.82 -12.23 -12.27
N LYS A 161 -15.56 -11.86 -12.07
CA LYS A 161 -14.44 -12.22 -12.96
C LYS A 161 -13.33 -13.00 -12.26
N ILE A 162 -13.29 -13.00 -10.95
CA ILE A 162 -12.23 -13.64 -10.16
C ILE A 162 -12.88 -14.61 -9.18
N ALA A 163 -12.59 -15.89 -9.33
CA ALA A 163 -12.82 -16.89 -8.30
C ALA A 163 -11.52 -17.09 -7.52
N LEU A 164 -11.62 -17.19 -6.19
CA LEU A 164 -10.49 -17.54 -5.34
C LEU A 164 -10.03 -18.97 -5.67
N LYS A 165 -8.73 -19.19 -5.72
CA LYS A 165 -8.12 -20.49 -5.96
C LYS A 165 -7.30 -20.92 -4.75
N GLU A 166 -7.18 -22.20 -4.53
CA GLU A 166 -6.16 -22.76 -3.64
C GLU A 166 -4.78 -22.25 -4.09
N LYS A 167 -3.91 -21.92 -3.12
CA LYS A 167 -2.56 -21.36 -3.35
C LYS A 167 -2.55 -19.93 -3.93
N ASP A 168 -3.69 -19.23 -4.01
CA ASP A 168 -3.64 -17.77 -4.20
C ASP A 168 -2.85 -17.15 -3.05
N TYR A 169 -1.87 -16.32 -3.38
CA TYR A 169 -1.01 -15.63 -2.43
C TYR A 169 -1.52 -14.21 -2.25
N ILE A 170 -2.15 -13.95 -1.11
CA ILE A 170 -2.85 -12.68 -0.85
C ILE A 170 -2.03 -11.83 0.10
N ILE A 171 -1.71 -10.61 -0.30
CA ILE A 171 -1.00 -9.63 0.50
C ILE A 171 -1.95 -8.48 0.82
N ILE A 172 -2.27 -8.28 2.10
CA ILE A 172 -3.05 -7.13 2.58
C ILE A 172 -2.07 -6.05 3.02
N SER A 173 -1.77 -5.13 2.09
CA SER A 173 -0.79 -4.07 2.25
C SER A 173 -1.43 -2.80 2.81
N ALA A 174 -1.99 -2.91 4.01
CA ALA A 174 -2.58 -1.83 4.80
C ALA A 174 -2.67 -2.23 6.27
N SER A 175 -2.45 -1.29 7.18
CA SER A 175 -2.79 -1.48 8.60
C SER A 175 -4.29 -1.23 8.83
N PRO A 176 -4.92 -1.93 9.78
CA PRO A 176 -6.30 -1.68 10.15
C PRO A 176 -6.53 -0.23 10.60
N ILE A 177 -7.49 0.44 9.98
CA ILE A 177 -8.01 1.71 10.50
C ILE A 177 -8.80 1.39 11.78
N PRO A 178 -8.71 2.23 12.84
CA PRO A 178 -9.50 2.04 14.05
C PRO A 178 -10.98 1.76 13.75
N GLY A 179 -11.51 0.66 14.29
CA GLY A 179 -12.87 0.18 14.03
C GLY A 179 -12.98 -0.91 12.95
N ASN A 180 -12.02 -1.07 12.04
CA ASN A 180 -12.09 -2.05 10.96
C ASN A 180 -11.43 -3.41 11.29
N THR A 181 -10.79 -3.55 12.45
CA THR A 181 -10.05 -4.77 12.82
C THR A 181 -10.91 -6.04 12.67
N LYS A 182 -12.16 -6.02 13.18
CA LYS A 182 -13.08 -7.16 13.08
C LYS A 182 -13.41 -7.54 11.63
N LEU A 183 -13.57 -6.57 10.75
CA LEU A 183 -13.87 -6.80 9.34
C LEU A 183 -12.69 -7.43 8.63
N ILE A 184 -11.48 -6.94 8.89
CA ILE A 184 -10.23 -7.46 8.30
C ILE A 184 -9.97 -8.87 8.80
N THR A 185 -10.08 -9.13 10.11
CA THR A 185 -9.89 -10.48 10.67
C THR A 185 -10.87 -11.46 10.03
N LYS A 186 -12.16 -11.12 9.97
CA LYS A 186 -13.16 -11.98 9.31
C LYS A 186 -12.83 -12.24 7.83
N LEU A 187 -12.34 -11.23 7.12
CA LEU A 187 -11.93 -11.38 5.73
C LEU A 187 -10.76 -12.35 5.61
N ILE A 188 -9.74 -12.21 6.46
CA ILE A 188 -8.56 -13.09 6.51
C ILE A 188 -9.00 -14.54 6.79
N ASP A 189 -9.85 -14.77 7.78
CA ASP A 189 -10.36 -16.09 8.13
C ASP A 189 -11.06 -16.77 6.94
N VAL A 190 -11.90 -16.02 6.22
CA VAL A 190 -12.59 -16.53 5.02
C VAL A 190 -11.60 -16.86 3.91
N LEU A 191 -10.58 -16.05 3.67
CA LEU A 191 -9.56 -16.30 2.64
C LEU A 191 -8.75 -17.56 2.97
N ILE A 192 -8.29 -17.70 4.22
CA ILE A 192 -7.52 -18.86 4.68
C ILE A 192 -8.39 -20.13 4.63
N SER A 193 -9.64 -20.08 5.07
CA SER A 193 -10.55 -21.24 5.04
C SER A 193 -10.82 -21.78 3.63
N LYS A 194 -10.57 -20.96 2.60
CA LYS A 194 -10.66 -21.34 1.18
C LYS A 194 -9.34 -21.75 0.54
N GLY A 195 -8.30 -21.92 1.35
CA GLY A 195 -6.99 -22.43 0.90
C GLY A 195 -6.04 -21.36 0.35
N ALA A 196 -6.33 -20.07 0.53
CA ALA A 196 -5.40 -19.01 0.20
C ALA A 196 -4.32 -18.85 1.29
N GLU A 197 -3.11 -18.49 0.87
CA GLU A 197 -2.05 -18.05 1.78
C GLU A 197 -2.16 -16.52 1.95
N VAL A 198 -2.34 -16.04 3.18
CA VAL A 198 -2.62 -14.62 3.46
C VAL A 198 -1.50 -14.00 4.28
N ILE A 199 -0.88 -12.95 3.76
CA ILE A 199 0.14 -12.15 4.43
C ILE A 199 -0.44 -10.76 4.75
N TYR A 200 -0.27 -10.32 5.97
CA TYR A 200 -0.76 -9.02 6.44
C TYR A 200 0.20 -8.39 7.46
N ASP A 201 -0.02 -7.14 7.81
CA ASP A 201 0.90 -6.28 8.55
C ASP A 201 1.41 -6.86 9.89
N ALA A 202 0.61 -7.68 10.59
CA ALA A 202 1.05 -8.33 11.82
C ALA A 202 2.03 -9.50 11.60
N MET A 203 2.15 -10.02 10.37
CA MET A 203 3.05 -11.13 10.03
C MET A 203 4.34 -10.62 9.39
N GLU A 204 4.23 -9.61 8.52
CA GLU A 204 5.32 -9.06 7.73
C GLU A 204 5.12 -7.56 7.54
N GLU A 205 6.21 -6.81 7.47
CA GLU A 205 6.17 -5.37 7.16
C GLU A 205 5.76 -5.14 5.70
N VAL A 206 4.46 -5.20 5.45
CA VAL A 206 3.86 -4.96 4.13
C VAL A 206 3.15 -3.61 4.01
N HIS A 207 3.14 -2.86 5.10
CA HIS A 207 2.58 -1.52 5.18
C HIS A 207 3.46 -0.61 6.04
N VAL A 208 3.42 0.67 5.72
CA VAL A 208 4.00 1.73 6.54
C VAL A 208 3.03 2.91 6.60
N SER A 209 2.99 3.57 7.74
CA SER A 209 2.17 4.76 7.93
C SER A 209 2.71 5.94 7.11
N GLY A 210 1.81 6.77 6.62
CA GLY A 210 2.12 8.10 6.09
C GLY A 210 2.19 9.18 7.16
N HIS A 211 2.06 8.81 8.45
CA HIS A 211 2.02 9.71 9.58
C HIS A 211 3.26 9.55 10.47
N PRO A 212 3.78 10.64 11.06
CA PRO A 212 5.00 10.64 11.84
C PRO A 212 4.83 9.92 13.17
N CYS A 213 5.86 9.18 13.57
CA CYS A 213 6.00 8.67 14.92
C CYS A 213 6.50 9.76 15.88
N ARG A 214 6.60 9.42 17.17
CA ARG A 214 6.91 10.37 18.25
C ARG A 214 8.18 11.17 18.03
N GLU A 215 9.27 10.54 17.58
CA GLU A 215 10.56 11.22 17.45
C GLU A 215 10.58 12.19 16.26
N GLU A 216 9.83 11.89 15.19
CA GLU A 216 9.65 12.81 14.06
C GLU A 216 8.87 14.06 14.50
N LEU A 217 7.82 13.88 15.31
CA LEU A 217 7.06 15.02 15.88
C LEU A 217 7.92 15.89 16.79
N LYS A 218 8.75 15.27 17.67
CA LYS A 218 9.70 16.01 18.50
C LYS A 218 10.68 16.81 17.64
N LEU A 219 11.18 16.23 16.55
CA LEU A 219 12.09 16.92 15.64
C LEU A 219 11.42 18.17 15.02
N ILE A 220 10.22 18.03 14.47
CA ILE A 220 9.48 19.19 13.92
C ILE A 220 9.23 20.23 15.01
N HIS A 221 8.80 19.83 16.20
CA HIS A 221 8.60 20.74 17.32
C HIS A 221 9.88 21.50 17.66
N CYS A 222 11.03 20.85 17.72
CA CYS A 222 12.32 21.47 17.99
C CYS A 222 12.75 22.46 16.89
N LEU A 223 12.46 22.15 15.62
CA LEU A 223 12.83 23.03 14.50
C LEU A 223 11.94 24.30 14.41
N ILE A 224 10.70 24.21 14.89
CA ILE A 224 9.71 25.30 14.82
C ILE A 224 9.73 26.20 16.07
N LYS A 225 10.28 25.73 17.17
CA LYS A 225 10.31 26.39 18.47
C LYS A 225 11.05 27.75 18.47
#